data_26db0feb7d072c0fe37e3d870c3e49d2
#
_entry.id   26db0feb7d072c0fe37e3d870c3e49d2
#
_cell.length_a   1.000
_cell.length_b   1.000
_cell.length_c   1.000
_cell.angle_alpha   90.00
_cell.angle_beta   90.00
_cell.angle_gamma   90.00
#
_symmetry.space_group_name_H-M   'P 1'
#
loop_
_entity.id
_entity.type
_entity.pdbx_description
1 polymer ?
#
loop_
_entity_poly.entity_id
_entity_poly.type
_entity_poly.pdbx_seq_one_letter_code
_entity_poly.pdbx_strand_id
1 'polypeptide(L)'
;MTQPSLLRIKTYHAAFADLFMGMQALQEPRAVGVAALRLPHVLRQRGCGSIQYLAKRNARYPVLLVHGYAASESVWTPLRRALVATGFGHIVSLTYNSFATDPETASTELTYQALRALTATGAPRVRIIGHSLGGLIIRCALGDSGGLSSQVGSVVTIASPHGGIYLARIAPGRCARIMRQGSSSCPSGGNVPRSVHWLAYYSDSDRFVPPASSRLDDPHYGATNLLISDCGHLTICRDVRPIRSLVPELVRIETFANLKAPTGASRESTAALCYPPTPRRRLLKPGTLRSSRPSM
;
A
#
# COMPACT_ATOMS: atom_id res chain seq x y z
N MET A 1 -14.92 18.64 24.77
CA MET A 1 -13.72 17.83 24.43
C MET A 1 -12.70 18.76 23.79
N THR A 2 -11.67 19.16 24.53
CA THR A 2 -10.63 20.09 24.08
C THR A 2 -9.70 19.39 23.09
N GLN A 3 -9.55 19.95 21.89
CA GLN A 3 -8.58 19.47 20.90
C GLN A 3 -7.15 19.58 21.48
N PRO A 4 -6.33 18.54 21.41
CA PRO A 4 -4.93 18.64 21.85
C PRO A 4 -4.19 19.66 20.98
N SER A 5 -3.40 20.52 21.62
CA SER A 5 -2.65 21.57 20.93
C SER A 5 -1.67 20.98 19.91
N LEU A 6 -1.47 21.66 18.77
CA LEU A 6 -0.53 21.26 17.69
C LEU A 6 0.89 20.96 18.22
N LEU A 7 1.30 21.62 19.30
CA LEU A 7 2.58 21.40 19.95
C LEU A 7 2.66 20.01 20.62
N ARG A 8 1.61 19.59 21.33
CA ARG A 8 1.52 18.25 21.93
C ARG A 8 1.53 17.14 20.89
N ILE A 9 0.86 17.35 19.75
CA ILE A 9 0.85 16.38 18.64
C ILE A 9 2.25 16.24 18.04
N LYS A 10 2.98 17.33 17.81
CA LYS A 10 4.35 17.30 17.30
C LYS A 10 5.32 16.58 18.25
N THR A 11 5.21 16.84 19.54
CA THR A 11 6.06 16.18 20.56
C THR A 11 5.76 14.68 20.66
N TYR A 12 4.49 14.28 20.58
CA TYR A 12 4.08 12.87 20.59
C TYR A 12 4.58 12.11 19.35
N HIS A 13 4.49 12.73 18.17
CA HIS A 13 5.01 12.15 16.93
C HIS A 13 6.53 11.96 16.98
N ALA A 14 7.25 12.93 17.55
CA ALA A 14 8.69 12.82 17.72
C ALA A 14 9.05 11.68 18.68
N ALA A 15 8.44 11.63 19.86
CA ALA A 15 8.69 10.57 20.85
C ALA A 15 8.36 9.15 20.31
N PHE A 16 7.26 9.01 19.54
CA PHE A 16 6.94 7.73 18.89
C PHE A 16 7.96 7.38 17.81
N ALA A 17 8.38 8.35 17.00
CA ALA A 17 9.41 8.14 15.99
C ALA A 17 10.72 7.71 16.64
N ASP A 18 11.13 8.35 17.74
CA ASP A 18 12.34 8.00 18.47
C ASP A 18 12.25 6.59 19.07
N LEU A 19 11.12 6.21 19.69
CA LEU A 19 10.89 4.87 20.21
C LEU A 19 10.88 3.83 19.08
N PHE A 20 10.16 4.09 18.01
CA PHE A 20 10.08 3.22 16.85
C PHE A 20 11.44 3.04 16.18
N MET A 21 12.20 4.13 16.03
CA MET A 21 13.54 4.10 15.44
C MET A 21 14.55 3.47 16.40
N GLY A 22 14.45 3.73 17.71
CA GLY A 22 15.34 3.13 18.73
C GLY A 22 15.21 1.61 18.81
N MET A 23 14.00 1.06 18.78
CA MET A 23 13.78 -0.39 18.76
C MET A 23 14.36 -1.05 17.50
N GLN A 24 14.33 -0.38 16.35
CA GLN A 24 14.90 -0.84 15.10
C GLN A 24 16.43 -0.71 15.07
N ALA A 25 16.98 0.36 15.68
CA ALA A 25 18.40 0.64 15.62
C ALA A 25 19.27 -0.49 16.20
N LEU A 26 18.72 -1.28 17.13
CA LEU A 26 19.40 -2.44 17.72
C LEU A 26 19.58 -3.59 16.71
N GLN A 27 18.70 -3.73 15.73
CA GLN A 27 18.74 -4.82 14.75
C GLN A 27 19.15 -4.38 13.35
N GLU A 28 18.73 -3.19 12.96
CA GLU A 28 18.85 -2.69 11.59
C GLU A 28 19.40 -1.25 11.55
N PRO A 29 20.57 -0.97 12.16
CA PRO A 29 21.05 0.40 12.33
C PRO A 29 21.18 1.18 11.00
N ARG A 30 21.59 0.49 9.92
CA ARG A 30 21.70 1.10 8.59
C ARG A 30 20.32 1.40 7.98
N ALA A 31 19.35 0.50 8.15
CA ALA A 31 17.99 0.69 7.63
C ALA A 31 17.28 1.83 8.38
N VAL A 32 17.49 1.92 9.69
CA VAL A 32 17.00 3.02 10.53
C VAL A 32 17.60 4.35 10.12
N GLY A 33 18.90 4.43 9.91
CA GLY A 33 19.53 5.67 9.45
C GLY A 33 18.93 6.18 8.13
N VAL A 34 18.69 5.29 7.17
CA VAL A 34 18.03 5.64 5.90
C VAL A 34 16.58 6.07 6.12
N ALA A 35 15.83 5.42 7.01
CA ALA A 35 14.45 5.78 7.31
C ALA A 35 14.37 7.15 8.02
N ALA A 36 15.27 7.41 8.96
CA ALA A 36 15.36 8.70 9.66
C ALA A 36 15.62 9.86 8.71
N LEU A 37 16.56 9.72 7.78
CA LEU A 37 16.86 10.73 6.76
C LEU A 37 15.66 11.03 5.85
N ARG A 38 14.74 10.09 5.67
CA ARG A 38 13.55 10.24 4.82
C ARG A 38 12.30 10.68 5.56
N LEU A 39 12.28 10.58 6.87
CA LEU A 39 11.12 10.96 7.68
C LEU A 39 10.63 12.40 7.40
N PRO A 40 11.49 13.42 7.26
CA PRO A 40 11.05 14.77 6.90
C PRO A 40 10.34 14.83 5.56
N HIS A 41 10.75 14.03 4.57
CA HIS A 41 10.08 13.94 3.27
C HIS A 41 8.68 13.31 3.42
N VAL A 42 8.57 12.19 4.15
CA VAL A 42 7.29 11.52 4.44
C VAL A 42 6.32 12.47 5.15
N LEU A 43 6.80 13.21 6.16
CA LEU A 43 5.95 14.15 6.91
C LEU A 43 5.49 15.35 6.07
N ARG A 44 6.26 15.76 5.05
CA ARG A 44 5.89 16.85 4.13
C ARG A 44 4.98 16.41 3.00
N GLN A 45 4.85 15.13 2.75
CA GLN A 45 3.97 14.60 1.70
C GLN A 45 2.52 14.99 2.00
N ARG A 46 1.87 15.64 1.05
CA ARG A 46 0.47 16.06 1.15
C ARG A 46 -0.38 15.24 0.19
N GLY A 47 -1.51 14.74 0.70
CA GLY A 47 -2.46 13.96 -0.11
C GLY A 47 -2.00 12.53 -0.38
N CYS A 48 -2.74 11.88 -1.25
CA CYS A 48 -2.50 10.55 -1.77
C CYS A 48 -2.33 10.63 -3.30
N GLY A 49 -1.49 9.78 -3.88
CA GLY A 49 -1.22 9.77 -5.30
C GLY A 49 -0.34 8.59 -5.69
N SER A 50 0.30 8.67 -6.86
CA SER A 50 1.16 7.60 -7.33
C SER A 50 2.33 8.09 -8.18
N ILE A 51 3.39 7.29 -8.21
CA ILE A 51 4.51 7.44 -9.14
C ILE A 51 4.50 6.25 -10.09
N GLN A 52 4.49 6.52 -11.40
CA GLN A 52 4.48 5.50 -12.43
C GLN A 52 5.90 5.29 -12.98
N TYR A 53 6.27 4.04 -13.12
CA TYR A 53 7.51 3.61 -13.76
C TYR A 53 7.13 2.81 -15.00
N LEU A 54 7.35 3.42 -16.17
CA LEU A 54 7.06 2.81 -17.45
C LEU A 54 8.37 2.34 -18.08
N ALA A 55 8.52 1.03 -18.27
CA ALA A 55 9.59 0.46 -19.08
C ALA A 55 9.03 0.08 -20.46
N LYS A 56 9.93 -0.13 -21.45
CA LYS A 56 9.52 -0.52 -22.81
C LYS A 56 8.62 -1.76 -22.78
N ARG A 57 7.57 -1.71 -23.61
CA ARG A 57 6.49 -2.66 -23.77
C ARG A 57 6.86 -4.12 -23.54
N ASN A 58 6.44 -4.68 -22.44
CA ASN A 58 6.26 -6.11 -22.27
C ASN A 58 4.83 -6.34 -21.79
N ALA A 59 4.19 -7.37 -22.34
CA ALA A 59 2.76 -7.67 -22.13
C ALA A 59 2.45 -8.27 -20.74
N ARG A 60 3.30 -8.02 -19.73
CA ARG A 60 3.06 -8.52 -18.38
C ARG A 60 2.09 -7.63 -17.63
N TYR A 61 1.32 -8.24 -16.74
CA TYR A 61 0.33 -7.54 -15.93
C TYR A 61 0.97 -6.40 -15.12
N PRO A 62 0.29 -5.26 -15.01
CA PRO A 62 0.79 -4.15 -14.23
C PRO A 62 0.92 -4.52 -12.76
N VAL A 63 1.91 -3.92 -12.09
CA VAL A 63 2.21 -4.13 -10.68
C VAL A 63 2.02 -2.84 -9.91
N LEU A 64 1.21 -2.91 -8.85
CA LEU A 64 1.05 -1.82 -7.90
C LEU A 64 1.82 -2.11 -6.62
N LEU A 65 2.51 -1.11 -6.08
CA LEU A 65 3.35 -1.21 -4.90
C LEU A 65 2.83 -0.27 -3.81
N VAL A 66 2.57 -0.79 -2.61
CA VAL A 66 1.99 -0.04 -1.49
C VAL A 66 2.93 -0.11 -0.30
N HIS A 67 3.57 1.02 0.04
CA HIS A 67 4.55 1.09 1.13
C HIS A 67 3.91 1.02 2.52
N GLY A 68 4.73 0.88 3.56
CA GLY A 68 4.30 0.75 4.94
C GLY A 68 4.15 2.09 5.68
N TYR A 69 3.89 1.97 6.99
CA TYR A 69 3.79 3.10 7.92
C TYR A 69 5.13 3.86 8.01
N ALA A 70 5.07 5.18 8.04
CA ALA A 70 6.23 6.08 8.08
C ALA A 70 7.27 5.82 6.97
N ALA A 71 6.88 5.17 5.87
CA ALA A 71 7.73 4.85 4.73
C ALA A 71 7.36 5.68 3.48
N SER A 72 8.07 5.46 2.40
CA SER A 72 7.80 6.02 1.08
C SER A 72 8.02 4.97 -0.01
N GLU A 73 7.64 5.28 -1.25
CA GLU A 73 7.80 4.43 -2.43
C GLU A 73 9.25 3.97 -2.67
N SER A 74 10.22 4.67 -2.10
CA SER A 74 11.64 4.36 -2.25
C SER A 74 12.07 3.03 -1.63
N VAL A 75 11.26 2.46 -0.72
CA VAL A 75 11.47 1.12 -0.17
C VAL A 75 11.47 0.06 -1.28
N TRP A 76 10.78 0.32 -2.36
CA TRP A 76 10.60 -0.59 -3.49
C TRP A 76 11.71 -0.56 -4.53
N THR A 77 12.74 0.29 -4.37
CA THR A 77 13.80 0.44 -5.39
C THR A 77 14.46 -0.87 -5.81
N PRO A 78 14.84 -1.79 -4.90
CA PRO A 78 15.44 -3.07 -5.32
C PRO A 78 14.43 -3.96 -6.05
N LEU A 79 13.21 -4.07 -5.55
CA LEU A 79 12.15 -4.87 -6.18
C LEU A 79 11.78 -4.32 -7.56
N ARG A 80 11.64 -2.99 -7.72
CA ARG A 80 11.36 -2.38 -9.03
C ARG A 80 12.43 -2.73 -10.07
N ARG A 81 13.71 -2.68 -9.68
CA ARG A 81 14.81 -3.07 -10.58
C ARG A 81 14.68 -4.52 -11.03
N ALA A 82 14.38 -5.42 -10.10
CA ALA A 82 14.19 -6.84 -10.41
C ALA A 82 12.96 -7.07 -11.31
N LEU A 83 11.84 -6.41 -11.05
CA LEU A 83 10.63 -6.48 -11.87
C LEU A 83 10.90 -5.98 -13.30
N VAL A 84 11.55 -4.83 -13.45
CA VAL A 84 11.92 -4.30 -14.78
C VAL A 84 12.85 -5.25 -15.52
N ALA A 85 13.85 -5.81 -14.84
CA ALA A 85 14.79 -6.78 -15.43
C ALA A 85 14.10 -8.06 -15.93
N THR A 86 12.95 -8.42 -15.33
CA THR A 86 12.16 -9.60 -15.72
C THR A 86 10.96 -9.28 -16.64
N GLY A 87 10.89 -8.03 -17.13
CA GLY A 87 9.95 -7.66 -18.18
C GLY A 87 8.63 -7.05 -17.70
N PHE A 88 8.49 -6.71 -16.41
CA PHE A 88 7.34 -5.92 -15.95
C PHE A 88 7.51 -4.46 -16.37
N GLY A 89 6.68 -4.01 -17.31
CA GLY A 89 6.81 -2.69 -17.95
C GLY A 89 5.92 -1.59 -17.39
N HIS A 90 4.93 -1.93 -16.56
CA HIS A 90 4.03 -0.97 -15.95
C HIS A 90 3.99 -1.17 -14.43
N ILE A 91 4.72 -0.34 -13.72
CA ILE A 91 4.84 -0.41 -12.26
C ILE A 91 4.37 0.91 -11.66
N VAL A 92 3.41 0.86 -10.75
CA VAL A 92 2.82 2.02 -10.08
C VAL A 92 3.12 1.92 -8.59
N SER A 93 3.79 2.90 -8.02
CA SER A 93 3.99 2.99 -6.57
C SER A 93 3.00 4.00 -6.00
N LEU A 94 2.13 3.54 -5.09
CA LEU A 94 1.26 4.41 -4.33
C LEU A 94 2.10 5.30 -3.40
N THR A 95 1.75 6.58 -3.32
CA THR A 95 2.37 7.54 -2.41
C THR A 95 1.31 8.13 -1.50
N TYR A 96 1.51 8.04 -0.20
CA TYR A 96 0.60 8.59 0.80
C TYR A 96 1.32 8.88 2.11
N ASN A 97 0.79 9.84 2.86
CA ASN A 97 1.29 10.14 4.20
C ASN A 97 0.49 9.32 5.23
N SER A 98 1.07 8.27 5.78
CA SER A 98 0.41 7.38 6.75
C SER A 98 -0.03 8.06 8.05
N PHE A 99 0.48 9.26 8.34
CA PHE A 99 0.06 10.06 9.50
C PHE A 99 -1.18 10.91 9.21
N ALA A 100 -1.33 11.40 7.98
CA ALA A 100 -2.35 12.37 7.59
C ALA A 100 -3.47 11.77 6.72
N THR A 101 -3.19 10.69 5.98
CA THR A 101 -4.14 10.03 5.09
C THR A 101 -4.98 9.01 5.86
N ASP A 102 -6.26 8.94 5.59
CA ASP A 102 -7.14 7.86 6.10
C ASP A 102 -6.91 6.58 5.30
N PRO A 103 -7.04 5.40 5.93
CA PRO A 103 -6.94 4.11 5.22
C PRO A 103 -7.91 3.99 4.04
N GLU A 104 -9.12 4.51 4.19
CA GLU A 104 -10.16 4.53 3.17
C GLU A 104 -9.74 5.38 1.96
N THR A 105 -9.13 6.54 2.21
CA THR A 105 -8.58 7.39 1.13
C THR A 105 -7.46 6.67 0.40
N ALA A 106 -6.57 5.99 1.12
CA ALA A 106 -5.46 5.26 0.53
C ALA A 106 -5.95 4.03 -0.27
N SER A 107 -6.96 3.31 0.21
CA SER A 107 -7.56 2.16 -0.48
C SER A 107 -8.31 2.57 -1.74
N THR A 108 -9.04 3.69 -1.69
CA THR A 108 -9.72 4.28 -2.86
C THR A 108 -8.72 4.72 -3.93
N GLU A 109 -7.62 5.37 -3.53
CA GLU A 109 -6.56 5.74 -4.47
C GLU A 109 -5.88 4.51 -5.08
N LEU A 110 -5.63 3.46 -4.30
CA LEU A 110 -5.11 2.19 -4.80
C LEU A 110 -6.02 1.60 -5.87
N THR A 111 -7.32 1.56 -5.60
CA THR A 111 -8.35 1.08 -6.55
C THR A 111 -8.33 1.91 -7.84
N TYR A 112 -8.33 3.23 -7.72
CA TYR A 112 -8.26 4.13 -8.87
C TYR A 112 -7.01 3.91 -9.73
N GLN A 113 -5.84 3.78 -9.11
CA GLN A 113 -4.59 3.54 -9.83
C GLN A 113 -4.54 2.16 -10.46
N ALA A 114 -5.15 1.14 -9.84
CA ALA A 114 -5.28 -0.19 -10.42
C ALA A 114 -6.14 -0.17 -11.70
N LEU A 115 -7.29 0.47 -11.65
CA LEU A 115 -8.18 0.61 -12.81
C LEU A 115 -7.51 1.40 -13.95
N ARG A 116 -6.79 2.48 -13.62
CA ARG A 116 -6.00 3.23 -14.60
C ARG A 116 -4.91 2.39 -15.25
N ALA A 117 -4.21 1.56 -14.46
CA ALA A 117 -3.16 0.69 -14.98
C ALA A 117 -3.75 -0.39 -15.92
N LEU A 118 -4.91 -0.95 -15.59
CA LEU A 118 -5.63 -1.88 -16.46
C LEU A 118 -6.02 -1.22 -17.79
N THR A 119 -6.62 -0.03 -17.73
CA THR A 119 -7.01 0.73 -18.93
C THR A 119 -5.79 1.07 -19.79
N ALA A 120 -4.69 1.52 -19.17
CA ALA A 120 -3.49 1.92 -19.89
C ALA A 120 -2.75 0.75 -20.56
N THR A 121 -2.87 -0.46 -20.00
CA THR A 121 -2.15 -1.64 -20.49
C THR A 121 -3.02 -2.60 -21.31
N GLY A 122 -4.34 -2.52 -21.17
CA GLY A 122 -5.27 -3.53 -21.69
C GLY A 122 -5.12 -4.88 -21.00
N ALA A 123 -4.43 -4.96 -19.87
CA ALA A 123 -4.27 -6.19 -19.11
C ALA A 123 -5.58 -6.58 -18.43
N PRO A 124 -5.92 -7.88 -18.34
CA PRO A 124 -7.15 -8.32 -17.69
C PRO A 124 -7.07 -8.24 -16.16
N ARG A 125 -5.87 -8.22 -15.58
CA ARG A 125 -5.65 -8.24 -14.14
C ARG A 125 -4.42 -7.43 -13.73
N VAL A 126 -4.44 -6.93 -12.50
CA VAL A 126 -3.28 -6.31 -11.83
C VAL A 126 -2.67 -7.26 -10.80
N ARG A 127 -1.45 -6.95 -10.39
CA ARG A 127 -0.75 -7.52 -9.23
C ARG A 127 -0.53 -6.44 -8.22
N ILE A 128 -0.70 -6.75 -6.94
CA ILE A 128 -0.54 -5.75 -5.89
C ILE A 128 0.42 -6.29 -4.83
N ILE A 129 1.41 -5.51 -4.47
CA ILE A 129 2.43 -5.87 -3.47
C ILE A 129 2.42 -4.81 -2.38
N GLY A 130 2.24 -5.23 -1.13
CA GLY A 130 2.20 -4.35 0.03
C GLY A 130 3.21 -4.73 1.09
N HIS A 131 3.86 -3.73 1.68
CA HIS A 131 4.72 -3.90 2.85
C HIS A 131 4.02 -3.36 4.10
N SER A 132 4.08 -4.14 5.18
CA SER A 132 3.58 -3.69 6.49
C SER A 132 2.14 -3.17 6.40
N LEU A 133 1.87 -1.91 6.80
CA LEU A 133 0.59 -1.23 6.63
C LEU A 133 0.03 -1.37 5.20
N GLY A 134 0.89 -1.38 4.17
CA GLY A 134 0.47 -1.49 2.78
C GLY A 134 -0.37 -2.74 2.48
N GLY A 135 -0.07 -3.87 3.15
CA GLY A 135 -0.89 -5.08 3.02
C GLY A 135 -2.31 -4.93 3.60
N LEU A 136 -2.48 -4.12 4.65
CA LEU A 136 -3.80 -3.81 5.21
C LEU A 136 -4.58 -2.86 4.30
N ILE A 137 -3.92 -1.86 3.69
CA ILE A 137 -4.55 -0.99 2.68
C ILE A 137 -5.06 -1.83 1.49
N ILE A 138 -4.30 -2.83 1.05
CA ILE A 138 -4.74 -3.76 0.00
C ILE A 138 -5.98 -4.53 0.45
N ARG A 139 -6.00 -5.06 1.68
CA ARG A 139 -7.17 -5.76 2.21
C ARG A 139 -8.40 -4.85 2.25
N CYS A 140 -8.25 -3.59 2.65
CA CYS A 140 -9.34 -2.62 2.61
C CYS A 140 -9.85 -2.42 1.17
N ALA A 141 -8.96 -2.18 0.20
CA ALA A 141 -9.32 -1.97 -1.20
C ALA A 141 -10.06 -3.18 -1.84
N LEU A 142 -9.72 -4.39 -1.41
CA LEU A 142 -10.34 -5.63 -1.93
C LEU A 142 -11.61 -6.01 -1.17
N GLY A 143 -11.77 -5.57 0.07
CA GLY A 143 -12.97 -5.79 0.88
C GLY A 143 -14.12 -4.84 0.54
N ASP A 144 -13.82 -3.70 -0.09
CA ASP A 144 -14.83 -2.76 -0.54
C ASP A 144 -15.59 -3.32 -1.76
N SER A 145 -16.89 -3.05 -1.82
CA SER A 145 -17.79 -3.52 -2.87
C SER A 145 -17.47 -2.99 -4.28
N GLY A 146 -16.36 -2.26 -4.42
CA GLY A 146 -15.96 -1.54 -5.63
C GLY A 146 -15.46 -2.39 -6.81
N GLY A 147 -15.55 -3.73 -6.75
CA GLY A 147 -15.27 -4.60 -7.89
C GLY A 147 -13.79 -4.82 -8.25
N LEU A 148 -12.84 -4.20 -7.56
CA LEU A 148 -11.41 -4.39 -7.84
C LEU A 148 -10.97 -5.85 -7.67
N SER A 149 -11.55 -6.56 -6.72
CA SER A 149 -11.16 -7.93 -6.37
C SER A 149 -11.22 -8.90 -7.56
N SER A 150 -12.17 -8.74 -8.48
CA SER A 150 -12.29 -9.56 -9.70
C SER A 150 -11.18 -9.31 -10.72
N GLN A 151 -10.54 -8.14 -10.65
CA GLN A 151 -9.49 -7.68 -11.55
C GLN A 151 -8.07 -7.84 -10.97
N VAL A 152 -7.95 -8.46 -9.79
CA VAL A 152 -6.66 -8.77 -9.17
C VAL A 152 -6.28 -10.22 -9.46
N GLY A 153 -5.08 -10.43 -9.98
CA GLY A 153 -4.53 -11.76 -10.24
C GLY A 153 -3.76 -12.32 -9.05
N SER A 154 -2.98 -11.47 -8.41
CA SER A 154 -2.25 -11.86 -7.20
C SER A 154 -2.01 -10.68 -6.25
N VAL A 155 -1.95 -11.01 -4.98
CA VAL A 155 -1.55 -10.11 -3.90
C VAL A 155 -0.35 -10.70 -3.19
N VAL A 156 0.62 -9.85 -2.92
CA VAL A 156 1.77 -10.19 -2.08
C VAL A 156 1.81 -9.24 -0.91
N THR A 157 1.86 -9.76 0.28
CA THR A 157 2.10 -8.98 1.49
C THR A 157 3.46 -9.35 2.08
N ILE A 158 4.20 -8.35 2.54
CA ILE A 158 5.52 -8.51 3.12
C ILE A 158 5.50 -7.88 4.50
N ALA A 159 5.68 -8.70 5.54
CA ALA A 159 5.70 -8.26 6.94
C ALA A 159 4.46 -7.41 7.32
N SER A 160 3.27 -7.78 6.84
CA SER A 160 2.04 -7.03 7.07
C SER A 160 1.33 -7.50 8.33
N PRO A 161 0.89 -6.60 9.21
CA PRO A 161 0.27 -6.97 10.49
C PRO A 161 -1.20 -7.39 10.33
N HIS A 162 -1.44 -8.55 9.69
CA HIS A 162 -2.79 -9.07 9.43
C HIS A 162 -3.59 -9.34 10.70
N GLY A 163 -2.91 -9.74 11.80
CA GLY A 163 -3.48 -9.91 13.12
C GLY A 163 -3.42 -8.65 14.01
N GLY A 164 -2.90 -7.54 13.46
CA GLY A 164 -2.67 -6.31 14.21
C GLY A 164 -1.45 -6.37 15.13
N ILE A 165 -1.04 -5.22 15.65
CA ILE A 165 0.10 -5.07 16.57
C ILE A 165 -0.25 -4.17 17.75
N TYR A 166 0.28 -4.49 18.93
CA TYR A 166 0.07 -3.70 20.15
C TYR A 166 0.64 -2.28 20.03
N LEU A 167 1.81 -2.15 19.41
CA LEU A 167 2.49 -0.86 19.23
C LEU A 167 1.62 0.15 18.46
N ALA A 168 0.70 -0.31 17.61
CA ALA A 168 -0.23 0.56 16.90
C ALA A 168 -1.23 1.31 17.80
N ARG A 169 -1.37 0.93 19.08
CA ARG A 169 -2.21 1.64 20.04
C ARG A 169 -1.67 3.03 20.38
N ILE A 170 -0.34 3.17 20.36
CA ILE A 170 0.37 4.42 20.63
C ILE A 170 0.92 5.06 19.36
N ALA A 171 0.77 4.41 18.20
CA ALA A 171 1.22 4.95 16.93
C ALA A 171 0.36 6.16 16.52
N PRO A 172 0.98 7.30 16.17
CA PRO A 172 0.24 8.48 15.72
C PRO A 172 -0.27 8.32 14.30
N GLY A 173 -1.27 9.13 13.95
CA GLY A 173 -1.79 9.21 12.59
C GLY A 173 -2.97 8.29 12.30
N ARG A 174 -3.63 8.59 11.19
CA ARG A 174 -4.94 8.01 10.86
C ARG A 174 -4.85 6.57 10.41
N CYS A 175 -3.81 6.21 9.65
CA CYS A 175 -3.59 4.83 9.22
C CYS A 175 -3.19 3.88 10.36
N ALA A 176 -2.70 4.38 11.50
CA ALA A 176 -2.30 3.53 12.63
C ALA A 176 -3.49 2.70 13.16
N ARG A 177 -4.72 3.20 13.05
CA ARG A 177 -5.92 2.54 13.57
C ARG A 177 -6.15 1.14 13.01
N ILE A 178 -5.90 0.92 11.70
CA ILE A 178 -6.11 -0.39 11.08
C ILE A 178 -5.04 -1.42 11.44
N MET A 179 -3.90 -0.97 11.98
CA MET A 179 -2.85 -1.86 12.49
C MET A 179 -3.10 -2.32 13.92
N ARG A 180 -4.10 -1.78 14.64
CA ARG A 180 -4.40 -2.14 16.02
C ARG A 180 -4.96 -3.55 16.08
N GLN A 181 -4.49 -4.31 17.06
CA GLN A 181 -5.03 -5.65 17.31
C GLN A 181 -6.52 -5.58 17.64
N GLY A 182 -7.32 -6.44 17.02
CA GLY A 182 -8.79 -6.43 17.15
C GLY A 182 -9.49 -5.29 16.41
N SER A 183 -8.79 -4.58 15.50
CA SER A 183 -9.42 -3.57 14.67
C SER A 183 -10.41 -4.20 13.69
N SER A 184 -11.67 -3.78 13.76
CA SER A 184 -12.71 -4.11 12.78
C SER A 184 -12.60 -3.28 11.49
N SER A 185 -11.66 -2.33 11.45
CA SER A 185 -11.51 -1.38 10.33
C SER A 185 -10.89 -2.00 9.08
N CYS A 186 -10.39 -3.24 9.15
CA CYS A 186 -9.92 -3.96 7.97
C CYS A 186 -10.90 -5.10 7.70
N PRO A 187 -11.58 -5.13 6.55
CA PRO A 187 -12.57 -6.17 6.25
C PRO A 187 -11.98 -7.57 6.39
N SER A 188 -12.77 -8.49 6.92
CA SER A 188 -12.48 -9.92 6.82
C SER A 188 -12.56 -10.33 5.35
N GLY A 189 -11.78 -11.35 4.95
CA GLY A 189 -11.62 -11.76 3.55
C GLY A 189 -12.86 -12.27 2.82
N GLY A 190 -14.04 -12.19 3.42
CA GLY A 190 -15.27 -12.79 2.89
C GLY A 190 -15.70 -12.37 1.49
N ASN A 191 -15.22 -11.21 1.01
CA ASN A 191 -15.53 -10.69 -0.32
C ASN A 191 -14.38 -10.86 -1.33
N VAL A 192 -13.25 -11.44 -0.92
CA VAL A 192 -12.11 -11.64 -1.83
C VAL A 192 -12.30 -12.94 -2.61
N PRO A 193 -12.31 -12.90 -3.96
CA PRO A 193 -12.46 -14.11 -4.75
C PRO A 193 -11.30 -15.10 -4.51
N ARG A 194 -11.60 -16.38 -4.38
CA ARG A 194 -10.60 -17.46 -4.27
C ARG A 194 -9.65 -17.56 -5.48
N SER A 195 -9.97 -16.89 -6.58
CA SER A 195 -9.11 -16.79 -7.76
C SER A 195 -7.92 -15.83 -7.58
N VAL A 196 -7.90 -15.03 -6.51
CA VAL A 196 -6.77 -14.17 -6.18
C VAL A 196 -5.70 -14.98 -5.46
N HIS A 197 -4.51 -15.05 -6.03
CA HIS A 197 -3.38 -15.73 -5.38
C HIS A 197 -2.75 -14.83 -4.32
N TRP A 198 -2.76 -15.28 -3.05
CA TRP A 198 -2.16 -14.56 -1.94
C TRP A 198 -0.85 -15.21 -1.49
N LEU A 199 0.21 -14.40 -1.44
CA LEU A 199 1.49 -14.76 -0.87
C LEU A 199 1.78 -13.83 0.32
N ALA A 200 1.98 -14.38 1.50
CA ALA A 200 2.29 -13.62 2.70
C ALA A 200 3.71 -13.94 3.18
N TYR A 201 4.64 -13.02 2.92
CA TYR A 201 6.02 -13.12 3.41
C TYR A 201 6.10 -12.57 4.83
N TYR A 202 6.69 -13.33 5.73
CA TYR A 202 6.90 -12.96 7.11
C TYR A 202 8.31 -13.33 7.59
N SER A 203 8.76 -12.75 8.70
CA SER A 203 10.06 -13.09 9.28
C SER A 203 9.95 -13.47 10.75
N ASP A 204 10.76 -14.44 11.17
CA ASP A 204 10.94 -14.86 12.56
C ASP A 204 11.71 -13.83 13.40
N SER A 205 12.46 -12.97 12.74
CA SER A 205 13.28 -11.92 13.38
C SER A 205 12.66 -10.53 13.31
N ASP A 206 11.42 -10.40 12.78
CA ASP A 206 10.67 -9.14 12.79
C ASP A 206 10.13 -8.84 14.19
N ARG A 207 10.68 -7.81 14.84
CA ARG A 207 10.25 -7.38 16.18
C ARG A 207 9.07 -6.44 16.21
N PHE A 208 8.63 -5.91 15.03
CA PHE A 208 7.49 -5.01 14.94
C PHE A 208 6.20 -5.75 14.63
N VAL A 209 6.29 -6.64 13.67
CA VAL A 209 5.18 -7.47 13.25
C VAL A 209 5.54 -8.93 13.52
N PRO A 210 5.18 -9.45 14.69
CA PRO A 210 5.47 -10.84 15.04
C PRO A 210 4.94 -11.82 13.99
N PRO A 211 5.57 -12.99 13.81
CA PRO A 211 5.14 -14.02 12.85
C PRO A 211 3.64 -14.32 12.93
N ALA A 212 3.11 -14.50 14.14
CA ALA A 212 1.68 -14.78 14.36
C ALA A 212 0.74 -13.66 13.84
N SER A 213 1.23 -12.41 13.79
CA SER A 213 0.47 -11.29 13.24
C SER A 213 0.68 -11.12 11.73
N SER A 214 1.87 -11.48 11.24
CA SER A 214 2.25 -11.28 9.83
C SER A 214 1.75 -12.39 8.91
N ARG A 215 1.52 -13.58 9.44
CA ARG A 215 0.88 -14.66 8.70
C ARG A 215 -0.56 -14.30 8.37
N LEU A 216 -1.02 -14.70 7.21
CA LEU A 216 -2.41 -14.58 6.77
C LEU A 216 -3.05 -15.96 6.79
N ASP A 217 -3.48 -16.38 7.98
CA ASP A 217 -4.03 -17.73 8.22
C ASP A 217 -5.56 -17.79 8.06
N ASP A 218 -6.23 -16.66 7.78
CA ASP A 218 -7.66 -16.63 7.47
C ASP A 218 -7.94 -17.43 6.18
N PRO A 219 -8.73 -18.52 6.27
CA PRO A 219 -8.96 -19.44 5.14
C PRO A 219 -9.67 -18.79 3.95
N HIS A 220 -10.32 -17.65 4.12
CA HIS A 220 -10.96 -16.91 3.03
C HIS A 220 -9.94 -16.40 1.99
N TYR A 221 -8.73 -16.11 2.42
CA TYR A 221 -7.66 -15.67 1.51
C TYR A 221 -6.95 -16.83 0.82
N GLY A 222 -6.93 -18.03 1.40
CA GLY A 222 -6.16 -19.17 0.87
C GLY A 222 -4.68 -18.84 0.69
N ALA A 223 -4.11 -18.03 1.57
CA ALA A 223 -2.78 -17.48 1.41
C ALA A 223 -1.69 -18.53 1.63
N THR A 224 -0.64 -18.47 0.79
CA THR A 224 0.60 -19.19 1.05
C THR A 224 1.51 -18.31 1.92
N ASN A 225 1.80 -18.77 3.14
CA ASN A 225 2.68 -18.09 4.07
C ASN A 225 4.14 -18.53 3.83
N LEU A 226 5.05 -17.57 3.64
CA LEU A 226 6.45 -17.78 3.26
C LEU A 226 7.38 -17.12 4.29
N LEU A 227 8.19 -17.95 4.98
CA LEU A 227 9.16 -17.48 5.97
C LEU A 227 10.43 -16.96 5.29
N ILE A 228 10.90 -15.80 5.74
CA ILE A 228 12.24 -15.25 5.47
C ILE A 228 12.96 -15.14 6.81
N SER A 229 13.80 -16.12 7.15
CA SER A 229 14.52 -16.13 8.42
C SER A 229 15.55 -15.00 8.52
N ASP A 230 15.84 -14.58 9.74
CA ASP A 230 16.92 -13.62 10.06
C ASP A 230 16.81 -12.30 9.29
N CYS A 231 15.61 -11.79 9.15
CA CYS A 231 15.37 -10.54 8.44
C CYS A 231 14.49 -9.59 9.27
N GLY A 232 14.95 -8.37 9.46
CA GLY A 232 14.18 -7.37 10.20
C GLY A 232 13.10 -6.70 9.34
N HIS A 233 12.20 -5.96 10.00
CA HIS A 233 11.03 -5.35 9.39
C HIS A 233 11.33 -4.39 8.24
N LEU A 234 12.36 -3.55 8.38
CA LEU A 234 12.72 -2.55 7.37
C LEU A 234 13.59 -3.12 6.25
N THR A 235 14.35 -4.16 6.54
CA THR A 235 15.28 -4.78 5.58
C THR A 235 14.60 -5.78 4.68
N ILE A 236 13.50 -6.41 5.09
CA ILE A 236 12.82 -7.47 4.34
C ILE A 236 12.44 -7.07 2.90
N CYS A 237 12.04 -5.83 2.67
CA CYS A 237 11.74 -5.32 1.33
C CYS A 237 12.96 -5.07 0.45
N ARG A 238 14.16 -5.07 1.05
CA ARG A 238 15.44 -4.85 0.38
C ARG A 238 16.29 -6.11 0.33
N ASP A 239 15.91 -7.13 1.08
CA ASP A 239 16.57 -8.42 1.07
C ASP A 239 16.37 -9.10 -0.29
N VAL A 240 17.43 -9.69 -0.77
CA VAL A 240 17.43 -10.37 -2.07
C VAL A 240 16.60 -11.66 -2.06
N ARG A 241 16.44 -12.30 -0.91
CA ARG A 241 15.74 -13.60 -0.77
C ARG A 241 14.25 -13.50 -1.12
N PRO A 242 13.44 -12.59 -0.48
CA PRO A 242 12.05 -12.41 -0.90
C PRO A 242 11.94 -11.94 -2.36
N ILE A 243 12.85 -11.08 -2.84
CA ILE A 243 12.83 -10.61 -4.22
C ILE A 243 13.05 -11.77 -5.19
N ARG A 244 14.04 -12.64 -4.92
CA ARG A 244 14.36 -13.81 -5.75
C ARG A 244 13.25 -14.87 -5.78
N SER A 245 12.50 -15.05 -4.71
CA SER A 245 11.37 -15.97 -4.69
C SER A 245 10.10 -15.37 -5.28
N LEU A 246 9.84 -14.09 -5.01
CA LEU A 246 8.64 -13.38 -5.43
C LEU A 246 8.56 -13.19 -6.96
N VAL A 247 9.63 -12.72 -7.59
CA VAL A 247 9.58 -12.33 -9.00
C VAL A 247 9.31 -13.51 -9.93
N PRO A 248 9.98 -14.67 -9.80
CA PRO A 248 9.62 -15.88 -10.57
C PRO A 248 8.19 -16.35 -10.31
N GLU A 249 7.71 -16.24 -9.07
CA GLU A 249 6.35 -16.66 -8.72
C GLU A 249 5.29 -15.78 -9.40
N LEU A 250 5.51 -14.47 -9.45
CA LEU A 250 4.64 -13.58 -10.22
C LEU A 250 4.59 -13.95 -11.70
N VAL A 251 5.73 -14.31 -12.29
CA VAL A 251 5.80 -14.77 -13.69
C VAL A 251 5.02 -16.07 -13.86
N ARG A 252 5.22 -17.04 -12.96
CA ARG A 252 4.55 -18.34 -12.98
C ARG A 252 3.03 -18.20 -12.93
N ILE A 253 2.51 -17.42 -11.98
CA ILE A 253 1.06 -17.18 -11.83
C ILE A 253 0.47 -16.58 -13.12
N GLU A 254 1.18 -15.65 -13.77
CA GLU A 254 0.73 -15.03 -15.01
C GLU A 254 0.64 -16.05 -16.15
N THR A 255 1.64 -16.90 -16.28
CA THR A 255 1.68 -17.92 -17.33
C THR A 255 0.52 -18.90 -17.19
N PHE A 256 0.23 -19.39 -15.98
CA PHE A 256 -0.90 -20.27 -15.72
C PHE A 256 -2.26 -19.60 -15.95
N ALA A 257 -2.40 -18.32 -15.59
CA ALA A 257 -3.64 -17.59 -15.83
C ALA A 257 -3.91 -17.41 -17.33
N ASN A 258 -2.88 -17.16 -18.13
CA ASN A 258 -2.99 -17.03 -19.59
C ASN A 258 -3.29 -18.36 -20.29
N LEU A 259 -2.79 -19.48 -19.76
CA LEU A 259 -3.09 -20.81 -20.29
C LEU A 259 -4.53 -21.27 -20.03
N LYS A 260 -5.16 -20.77 -18.98
CA LYS A 260 -6.57 -21.06 -18.62
C LYS A 260 -7.58 -20.10 -19.24
N ALA A 261 -7.13 -19.01 -19.87
CA ALA A 261 -8.02 -18.11 -20.59
C ALA A 261 -8.52 -18.82 -21.87
N PRO A 262 -9.84 -18.86 -22.16
CA PRO A 262 -10.34 -19.45 -23.39
C PRO A 262 -9.76 -18.68 -24.58
N THR A 263 -9.12 -19.42 -25.49
CA THR A 263 -8.68 -18.91 -26.79
C THR A 263 -9.91 -18.62 -27.62
N GLY A 264 -10.41 -17.37 -27.61
CA GLY A 264 -11.57 -17.04 -28.44
C GLY A 264 -12.42 -15.86 -28.04
N ALA A 265 -12.07 -15.08 -27.04
CA ALA A 265 -12.78 -13.83 -26.76
C ALA A 265 -12.26 -12.73 -27.69
N SER A 266 -12.98 -12.49 -28.80
CA SER A 266 -12.87 -11.27 -29.60
C SER A 266 -12.95 -10.06 -28.70
N ARG A 267 -12.02 -9.11 -28.94
CA ARG A 267 -11.97 -7.80 -28.25
C ARG A 267 -13.20 -6.98 -28.62
N GLU A 268 -14.31 -7.24 -27.99
CA GLU A 268 -15.41 -6.27 -27.99
C GLU A 268 -15.16 -5.24 -26.89
N SER A 269 -15.13 -4.02 -27.38
CA SER A 269 -15.01 -2.75 -26.69
C SER A 269 -15.91 -2.68 -25.47
N THR A 270 -15.35 -2.69 -24.27
CA THR A 270 -16.08 -2.28 -23.08
C THR A 270 -16.10 -0.75 -23.05
N ALA A 271 -17.19 -0.21 -23.57
CA ALA A 271 -17.48 1.22 -23.53
C ALA A 271 -17.58 1.73 -22.10
N ALA A 272 -16.81 2.75 -21.83
CA ALA A 272 -17.03 3.88 -20.93
C ALA A 272 -17.98 3.68 -19.75
N LEU A 273 -17.44 3.32 -18.60
CA LEU A 273 -17.96 3.78 -17.32
C LEU A 273 -17.38 5.18 -17.07
N CYS A 274 -18.12 6.20 -17.52
CA CYS A 274 -17.85 7.59 -17.17
C CYS A 274 -18.12 7.79 -15.68
N TYR A 275 -17.06 7.85 -14.87
CA TYR A 275 -17.15 8.43 -13.55
C TYR A 275 -17.08 9.95 -13.69
N PRO A 276 -17.96 10.71 -13.01
CA PRO A 276 -17.93 12.17 -13.07
C PRO A 276 -16.61 12.70 -12.50
N PRO A 277 -16.05 13.78 -13.06
CA PRO A 277 -14.82 14.38 -12.54
C PRO A 277 -15.08 14.93 -11.13
N THR A 278 -14.14 14.67 -10.22
CA THR A 278 -14.12 15.24 -8.88
C THR A 278 -14.34 16.75 -8.92
N PRO A 279 -15.24 17.32 -8.08
CA PRO A 279 -15.49 18.73 -8.08
C PRO A 279 -14.22 19.50 -7.67
N ARG A 280 -13.68 20.30 -8.59
CA ARG A 280 -12.62 21.27 -8.27
C ARG A 280 -13.17 22.21 -7.19
N ARG A 281 -12.54 22.22 -6.00
CA ARG A 281 -12.78 23.22 -4.98
C ARG A 281 -12.61 24.60 -5.62
N ARG A 282 -13.72 25.33 -5.78
CA ARG A 282 -13.71 26.77 -6.10
C ARG A 282 -12.94 27.49 -4.97
N LEU A 283 -11.79 28.05 -5.31
CA LEU A 283 -11.15 29.05 -4.47
C LEU A 283 -12.07 30.26 -4.44
N LEU A 284 -12.71 30.48 -3.30
CA LEU A 284 -13.42 31.72 -3.02
C LEU A 284 -12.38 32.84 -2.98
N LYS A 285 -12.49 33.79 -3.89
CA LYS A 285 -11.72 35.05 -3.85
C LYS A 285 -12.12 35.83 -2.58
N PRO A 286 -11.17 36.48 -1.87
CA PRO A 286 -11.52 37.32 -0.74
C PRO A 286 -12.37 38.50 -1.22
N GLY A 287 -13.58 38.61 -0.65
CA GLY A 287 -14.49 39.71 -0.90
C GLY A 287 -13.91 41.00 -0.34
N THR A 288 -13.87 42.04 -1.15
CA THR A 288 -13.61 43.42 -0.76
C THR A 288 -14.73 43.92 0.16
N LEU A 289 -14.39 44.16 1.42
CA LEU A 289 -15.22 44.89 2.38
C LEU A 289 -15.40 46.33 1.88
N ARG A 290 -16.60 46.66 1.39
CA ARG A 290 -17.02 48.06 1.24
C ARG A 290 -17.43 48.60 2.61
N SER A 291 -16.71 49.61 3.05
CA SER A 291 -17.08 50.48 4.20
C SER A 291 -18.31 51.30 3.82
N SER A 292 -19.43 51.08 4.48
CA SER A 292 -20.54 52.04 4.54
C SER A 292 -20.46 52.84 5.84
N ARG A 293 -20.16 54.12 5.73
CA ARG A 293 -20.33 55.11 6.80
C ARG A 293 -21.83 55.39 6.99
N PRO A 294 -22.33 55.59 8.20
CA PRO A 294 -23.64 56.15 8.41
C PRO A 294 -23.53 57.69 8.39
N SER A 295 -24.40 58.31 7.60
CA SER A 295 -24.71 59.74 7.70
C SER A 295 -25.77 59.93 8.77
N MET A 296 -25.58 60.93 9.58
CA MET A 296 -26.47 61.64 10.52
C MET A 296 -27.91 61.14 10.66
#